data_1bfbca53523bd091595e94c047607ad5
#
_entry.id   1bfbca53523bd091595e94c047607ad5
#
_cell.length_a   1.000
_cell.length_b   1.000
_cell.length_c   1.000
_cell.angle_alpha   90.00
_cell.angle_beta   90.00
_cell.angle_gamma   90.00
#
_symmetry.space_group_name_H-M   'P 1'
#
loop_
_entity.id
_entity.type
_entity.pdbx_description
1 polymer ?
#
loop_
_entity_poly.entity_id
_entity_poly.type
_entity_poly.pdbx_seq_one_letter_code
_entity_poly.pdbx_strand_id
1 'polypeptide(L)'
;MKNGFGKTLSLGIQHVLAMYAGAIVVPLIVGKAMGLTVEQLTYLVSIDIFMCGVATLLQVLSNRFFGIGLPVVLGCTFTAVSPIIAIGAEYGVSAVYGSIIASGILVILISFFFGKLASFFPPVVTGSVVTIIGITLMPVAMNNMAGGEGSADFGELSNLVLAFVVLSIIVLLYRFSKGFIKSISILIGILIGTFIAYFMGKVQFDNVSDAAAVQMIQPFYFGMPSFHAAPIITMSIVAIVSLVESTGVYFALGDLTNRRLTEKDLSKGYRAEGLAVLLGGIFNAFPYTAFSQNVGLVQLTGIKKNAVIVVTGIILMAFGLFPKIAAFTTIIPSAVLGGAMVAMFGMVIAYGIKMLSRIDFAKQENLLIVACSVGLGLGVTVVPDIFKQLPSALTLLTTNGIVAGSITAVILNIVYNVFSRAEKTERNADAIEQKTAV
;
A
#
# COMPACT_ATOMS: atom_id res chain seq x y z
N MET A 1 -34.03 10.61 -13.98
CA MET A 1 -33.10 9.48 -14.04
C MET A 1 -31.87 9.71 -14.93
N LYS A 2 -31.94 10.54 -16.00
CA LYS A 2 -30.77 10.79 -16.90
C LYS A 2 -29.59 11.53 -16.27
N ASN A 3 -29.76 12.33 -15.21
CA ASN A 3 -28.67 13.04 -14.53
C ASN A 3 -27.86 12.17 -13.53
N GLY A 4 -28.26 10.93 -13.27
CA GLY A 4 -27.59 10.07 -12.30
C GLY A 4 -26.35 9.34 -12.87
N PHE A 5 -26.42 8.84 -14.10
CA PHE A 5 -25.33 8.05 -14.68
C PHE A 5 -24.09 8.90 -14.99
N GLY A 6 -24.26 10.06 -15.65
CA GLY A 6 -23.14 10.95 -15.95
C GLY A 6 -22.41 11.44 -14.69
N LYS A 7 -23.17 11.75 -13.62
CA LYS A 7 -22.57 12.11 -12.31
C LYS A 7 -21.79 10.94 -11.69
N THR A 8 -22.35 9.72 -11.75
CA THR A 8 -21.70 8.52 -11.23
C THR A 8 -20.41 8.21 -12.01
N LEU A 9 -20.45 8.34 -13.35
CA LEU A 9 -19.28 8.16 -14.21
C LEU A 9 -18.19 9.19 -13.90
N SER A 10 -18.55 10.48 -13.84
CA SER A 10 -17.60 11.56 -13.49
C SER A 10 -16.93 11.33 -12.15
N LEU A 11 -17.68 10.91 -11.14
CA LEU A 11 -17.14 10.60 -9.81
C LEU A 11 -16.27 9.34 -9.83
N GLY A 12 -16.66 8.32 -10.58
CA GLY A 12 -15.83 7.12 -10.77
C GLY A 12 -14.47 7.46 -11.38
N ILE A 13 -14.45 8.31 -12.42
CA ILE A 13 -13.19 8.81 -13.00
C ILE A 13 -12.37 9.57 -11.96
N GLN A 14 -12.99 10.40 -11.12
CA GLN A 14 -12.28 11.11 -10.06
C GLN A 14 -11.59 10.16 -9.08
N HIS A 15 -12.24 9.07 -8.70
CA HIS A 15 -11.64 8.05 -7.85
C HIS A 15 -10.47 7.33 -8.54
N VAL A 16 -10.59 7.02 -9.83
CA VAL A 16 -9.48 6.47 -10.63
C VAL A 16 -8.29 7.43 -10.62
N LEU A 17 -8.48 8.70 -10.98
CA LEU A 17 -7.40 9.68 -11.07
C LEU A 17 -6.72 9.95 -9.71
N ALA A 18 -7.48 9.90 -8.60
CA ALA A 18 -6.94 10.11 -7.26
C ALA A 18 -6.03 8.96 -6.79
N MET A 19 -6.34 7.72 -7.20
CA MET A 19 -5.51 6.56 -6.84
C MET A 19 -4.40 6.27 -7.85
N TYR A 20 -4.57 6.73 -9.11
CA TYR A 20 -3.74 6.31 -10.23
C TYR A 20 -2.24 6.53 -9.98
N ALA A 21 -1.87 7.73 -9.48
CA ALA A 21 -0.49 8.03 -9.14
C ALA A 21 0.11 7.03 -8.14
N GLY A 22 -0.65 6.66 -7.10
CA GLY A 22 -0.22 5.66 -6.12
C GLY A 22 -0.11 4.25 -6.71
N ALA A 23 -1.06 3.86 -7.54
CA ALA A 23 -1.11 2.53 -8.14
C ALA A 23 0.05 2.28 -9.12
N ILE A 24 0.47 3.28 -9.91
CA ILE A 24 1.55 3.10 -10.89
C ILE A 24 2.95 3.14 -10.27
N VAL A 25 3.13 3.81 -9.13
CA VAL A 25 4.45 3.99 -8.51
C VAL A 25 5.02 2.67 -8.03
N VAL A 26 4.22 1.81 -7.41
CA VAL A 26 4.69 0.50 -6.90
C VAL A 26 5.24 -0.40 -8.01
N PRO A 27 4.49 -0.72 -9.08
CA PRO A 27 5.03 -1.55 -10.15
C PRO A 27 6.22 -0.91 -10.87
N LEU A 28 6.28 0.43 -10.99
CA LEU A 28 7.42 1.10 -11.60
C LEU A 28 8.69 0.96 -10.76
N ILE A 29 8.59 1.14 -9.43
CA ILE A 29 9.73 0.97 -8.52
C ILE A 29 10.22 -0.48 -8.55
N VAL A 30 9.31 -1.41 -8.30
CA VAL A 30 9.63 -2.83 -8.18
C VAL A 30 10.16 -3.37 -9.51
N GLY A 31 9.49 -3.07 -10.61
CA GLY A 31 9.90 -3.55 -11.93
C GLY A 31 11.27 -3.03 -12.36
N LYS A 32 11.59 -1.75 -12.08
CA LYS A 32 12.93 -1.20 -12.31
C LYS A 32 13.98 -1.86 -11.42
N ALA A 33 13.70 -2.02 -10.12
CA ALA A 33 14.62 -2.66 -9.19
C ALA A 33 14.89 -4.14 -9.53
N MET A 34 13.92 -4.82 -10.15
CA MET A 34 14.06 -6.19 -10.64
C MET A 34 14.68 -6.29 -12.03
N GLY A 35 15.07 -5.18 -12.66
CA GLY A 35 15.69 -5.15 -13.98
C GLY A 35 14.76 -5.58 -15.12
N LEU A 36 13.45 -5.39 -14.99
CA LEU A 36 12.49 -5.74 -16.03
C LEU A 36 12.67 -4.87 -17.28
N THR A 37 12.48 -5.49 -18.46
CA THR A 37 12.46 -4.74 -19.73
C THR A 37 11.27 -3.77 -19.76
N VAL A 38 11.32 -2.78 -20.65
CA VAL A 38 10.23 -1.80 -20.80
C VAL A 38 8.90 -2.48 -21.15
N GLU A 39 8.94 -3.52 -21.98
CA GLU A 39 7.76 -4.32 -22.33
C GLU A 39 7.19 -5.05 -21.11
N GLN A 40 8.05 -5.72 -20.34
CA GLN A 40 7.67 -6.40 -19.10
C GLN A 40 7.13 -5.41 -18.06
N LEU A 41 7.74 -4.23 -17.95
CA LEU A 41 7.29 -3.17 -17.06
C LEU A 41 5.92 -2.63 -17.46
N THR A 42 5.70 -2.42 -18.77
CA THR A 42 4.40 -2.03 -19.33
C THR A 42 3.32 -3.07 -19.02
N TYR A 43 3.66 -4.37 -19.19
CA TYR A 43 2.76 -5.46 -18.81
C TYR A 43 2.44 -5.42 -17.31
N LEU A 44 3.47 -5.30 -16.47
CA LEU A 44 3.34 -5.28 -15.01
C LEU A 44 2.42 -4.15 -14.53
N VAL A 45 2.62 -2.92 -15.06
CA VAL A 45 1.76 -1.77 -14.74
C VAL A 45 0.32 -2.00 -15.22
N SER A 46 0.15 -2.54 -16.43
CA SER A 46 -1.18 -2.83 -17.00
C SER A 46 -1.96 -3.82 -16.14
N ILE A 47 -1.32 -4.95 -15.80
CA ILE A 47 -1.98 -6.00 -15.03
C ILE A 47 -2.27 -5.56 -13.59
N ASP A 48 -1.36 -4.77 -12.98
CA ASP A 48 -1.56 -4.27 -11.64
C ASP A 48 -2.76 -3.30 -11.57
N ILE A 49 -2.91 -2.39 -12.54
CA ILE A 49 -4.08 -1.50 -12.64
C ILE A 49 -5.36 -2.32 -12.87
N PHE A 50 -5.33 -3.33 -13.75
CA PHE A 50 -6.47 -4.22 -13.96
C PHE A 50 -6.89 -4.90 -12.68
N MET A 51 -5.95 -5.47 -11.97
CA MET A 51 -6.20 -6.20 -10.73
C MET A 51 -6.61 -5.28 -9.57
N CYS A 52 -6.16 -4.01 -9.55
CA CYS A 52 -6.73 -2.99 -8.65
C CYS A 52 -8.24 -2.83 -8.88
N GLY A 53 -8.68 -2.87 -10.13
CA GLY A 53 -10.11 -2.86 -10.49
C GLY A 53 -10.84 -4.10 -9.98
N VAL A 54 -10.28 -5.30 -10.20
CA VAL A 54 -10.83 -6.57 -9.70
C VAL A 54 -10.92 -6.55 -8.16
N ALA A 55 -9.84 -6.17 -7.48
CA ALA A 55 -9.78 -6.08 -6.01
C ALA A 55 -10.85 -5.11 -5.46
N THR A 56 -11.01 -3.95 -6.12
CA THR A 56 -12.03 -2.96 -5.77
C THR A 56 -13.44 -3.52 -5.93
N LEU A 57 -13.71 -4.23 -7.01
CA LEU A 57 -15.02 -4.86 -7.24
C LEU A 57 -15.30 -5.97 -6.22
N LEU A 58 -14.31 -6.80 -5.88
CA LEU A 58 -14.45 -7.82 -4.84
C LEU A 58 -14.84 -7.23 -3.48
N GLN A 59 -14.37 -6.02 -3.16
CA GLN A 59 -14.70 -5.35 -1.90
C GLN A 59 -16.06 -4.68 -1.90
N VAL A 60 -16.40 -4.00 -2.98
CA VAL A 60 -17.62 -3.20 -3.05
C VAL A 60 -18.86 -4.03 -3.37
N LEU A 61 -18.73 -5.11 -4.16
CA LEU A 61 -19.78 -6.05 -4.50
C LEU A 61 -19.90 -7.11 -3.41
N SER A 62 -20.29 -6.68 -2.20
CA SER A 62 -20.40 -7.55 -1.04
C SER A 62 -21.45 -8.66 -1.25
N ASN A 63 -21.06 -9.88 -0.92
CA ASN A 63 -21.94 -11.04 -0.87
C ASN A 63 -21.89 -11.74 0.52
N ARG A 64 -22.40 -12.97 0.62
CA ARG A 64 -22.39 -13.73 1.87
C ARG A 64 -20.97 -14.02 2.40
N PHE A 65 -19.98 -14.18 1.51
CA PHE A 65 -18.63 -14.64 1.84
C PHE A 65 -17.56 -13.55 1.71
N PHE A 66 -17.67 -12.66 0.74
CA PHE A 66 -16.64 -11.69 0.38
C PHE A 66 -17.19 -10.27 0.35
N GLY A 67 -16.28 -9.31 0.56
CA GLY A 67 -16.51 -7.89 0.38
C GLY A 67 -17.11 -7.20 1.59
N ILE A 68 -16.51 -6.06 1.96
CA ILE A 68 -16.98 -5.26 3.10
C ILE A 68 -18.25 -4.46 2.74
N GLY A 69 -18.49 -4.20 1.45
CA GLY A 69 -19.66 -3.44 0.98
C GLY A 69 -19.64 -1.97 1.35
N LEU A 70 -18.45 -1.40 1.51
CA LEU A 70 -18.20 0.04 1.68
C LEU A 70 -17.71 0.65 0.36
N PRO A 71 -17.80 1.97 0.17
CA PRO A 71 -17.24 2.65 -0.99
C PRO A 71 -15.71 2.77 -0.87
N VAL A 72 -15.02 1.64 -0.89
CA VAL A 72 -13.56 1.51 -0.76
C VAL A 72 -12.93 1.18 -2.11
N VAL A 73 -11.80 1.79 -2.41
CA VAL A 73 -10.95 1.47 -3.57
C VAL A 73 -9.70 0.79 -3.06
N LEU A 74 -9.31 -0.31 -3.71
CA LEU A 74 -8.07 -1.01 -3.44
C LEU A 74 -7.02 -0.68 -4.49
N GLY A 75 -5.78 -0.54 -4.04
CA GLY A 75 -4.61 -0.40 -4.90
C GLY A 75 -3.43 -1.19 -4.34
N CYS A 76 -2.36 -1.33 -5.12
CA CYS A 76 -1.17 -2.03 -4.69
C CYS A 76 -0.57 -1.39 -3.43
N THR A 77 -0.18 -2.23 -2.48
CA THR A 77 0.34 -1.76 -1.19
C THR A 77 1.80 -1.34 -1.26
N PHE A 78 2.12 -0.18 -0.69
CA PHE A 78 3.51 0.25 -0.51
C PHE A 78 4.29 -0.62 0.48
N THR A 79 3.60 -1.28 1.40
CA THR A 79 4.19 -2.18 2.41
C THR A 79 4.95 -3.34 1.77
N ALA A 80 4.56 -3.78 0.57
CA ALA A 80 5.17 -4.89 -0.13
C ALA A 80 6.41 -4.51 -0.96
N VAL A 81 6.68 -3.21 -1.20
CA VAL A 81 7.74 -2.76 -2.12
C VAL A 81 9.11 -3.32 -1.73
N SER A 82 9.62 -2.98 -0.54
CA SER A 82 10.93 -3.45 -0.09
C SER A 82 11.02 -4.97 0.05
N PRO A 83 10.01 -5.67 0.64
CA PRO A 83 9.98 -7.13 0.66
C PRO A 83 10.04 -7.79 -0.72
N ILE A 84 9.28 -7.28 -1.69
CA ILE A 84 9.26 -7.83 -3.05
C ILE A 84 10.64 -7.66 -3.71
N ILE A 85 11.25 -6.49 -3.58
CA ILE A 85 12.59 -6.22 -4.12
C ILE A 85 13.63 -7.17 -3.49
N ALA A 86 13.60 -7.34 -2.18
CA ALA A 86 14.51 -8.25 -1.47
C ALA A 86 14.32 -9.72 -1.88
N ILE A 87 13.07 -10.20 -1.95
CA ILE A 87 12.74 -11.55 -2.40
C ILE A 87 13.16 -11.73 -3.87
N GLY A 88 12.88 -10.74 -4.72
CA GLY A 88 13.23 -10.78 -6.14
C GLY A 88 14.73 -10.86 -6.38
N ALA A 89 15.52 -10.12 -5.60
CA ALA A 89 16.99 -10.12 -5.68
C ALA A 89 17.62 -11.44 -5.22
N GLU A 90 17.09 -12.08 -4.16
CA GLU A 90 17.68 -13.28 -3.57
C GLU A 90 17.11 -14.58 -4.16
N TYR A 91 15.79 -14.64 -4.43
CA TYR A 91 15.07 -15.86 -4.82
C TYR A 91 14.49 -15.80 -6.25
N GLY A 92 14.56 -14.63 -6.89
CA GLY A 92 14.01 -14.41 -8.23
C GLY A 92 12.49 -14.10 -8.27
N VAL A 93 12.04 -13.70 -9.46
CA VAL A 93 10.65 -13.25 -9.71
C VAL A 93 9.61 -14.33 -9.43
N SER A 94 9.92 -15.59 -9.74
CA SER A 94 9.03 -16.73 -9.48
C SER A 94 8.72 -16.91 -7.99
N ALA A 95 9.69 -16.65 -7.10
CA ALA A 95 9.50 -16.73 -5.66
C ALA A 95 8.66 -15.55 -5.12
N VAL A 96 8.77 -14.38 -5.73
CA VAL A 96 7.89 -13.24 -5.42
C VAL A 96 6.43 -13.65 -5.58
N TYR A 97 6.06 -14.16 -6.75
CA TYR A 97 4.67 -14.52 -7.02
C TYR A 97 4.21 -15.75 -6.24
N GLY A 98 5.09 -16.73 -5.99
CA GLY A 98 4.79 -17.85 -5.10
C GLY A 98 4.49 -17.39 -3.67
N SER A 99 5.24 -16.43 -3.15
CA SER A 99 5.02 -15.87 -1.81
C SER A 99 3.74 -15.02 -1.73
N ILE A 100 3.40 -14.27 -2.79
CA ILE A 100 2.15 -13.51 -2.89
C ILE A 100 0.95 -14.47 -2.88
N ILE A 101 0.97 -15.53 -3.70
CA ILE A 101 -0.08 -16.55 -3.75
C ILE A 101 -0.28 -17.18 -2.37
N ALA A 102 0.80 -17.63 -1.75
CA ALA A 102 0.76 -18.27 -0.42
C ALA A 102 0.21 -17.31 0.65
N SER A 103 0.64 -16.04 0.65
CA SER A 103 0.14 -15.04 1.58
C SER A 103 -1.34 -14.72 1.38
N GLY A 104 -1.83 -14.70 0.13
CA GLY A 104 -3.25 -14.54 -0.18
C GLY A 104 -4.10 -15.67 0.37
N ILE A 105 -3.64 -16.93 0.23
CA ILE A 105 -4.28 -18.10 0.83
C ILE A 105 -4.31 -17.98 2.36
N LEU A 106 -3.16 -17.61 2.96
CA LEU A 106 -3.07 -17.42 4.41
C LEU A 106 -4.08 -16.36 4.89
N VAL A 107 -4.18 -15.22 4.22
CA VAL A 107 -5.13 -14.15 4.56
C VAL A 107 -6.56 -14.64 4.51
N ILE A 108 -6.95 -15.44 3.50
CA ILE A 108 -8.28 -16.04 3.43
C ILE A 108 -8.52 -16.92 4.66
N LEU A 109 -7.57 -17.76 5.02
CA LEU A 109 -7.69 -18.67 6.16
C LEU A 109 -7.79 -17.94 7.50
N ILE A 110 -6.90 -16.97 7.74
CA ILE A 110 -6.91 -16.21 9.01
C ILE A 110 -8.08 -15.25 9.13
N SER A 111 -8.69 -14.83 8.02
CA SER A 111 -9.79 -13.85 8.01
C SER A 111 -10.98 -14.28 8.89
N PHE A 112 -11.18 -15.57 9.07
CA PHE A 112 -12.25 -16.11 9.94
C PHE A 112 -12.03 -15.74 11.41
N PHE A 113 -10.77 -15.56 11.81
CA PHE A 113 -10.36 -15.29 13.19
C PHE A 113 -9.86 -13.85 13.36
N PHE A 114 -9.46 -13.18 12.26
CA PHE A 114 -8.81 -11.88 12.32
C PHE A 114 -9.70 -10.76 12.84
N GLY A 115 -11.02 -10.88 12.74
CA GLY A 115 -11.95 -9.95 13.39
C GLY A 115 -11.73 -9.88 14.91
N LYS A 116 -11.36 -11.01 15.55
CA LYS A 116 -10.97 -11.07 16.97
C LYS A 116 -9.54 -10.59 17.20
N LEU A 117 -8.65 -10.86 16.24
CA LEU A 117 -7.25 -10.43 16.28
C LEU A 117 -7.08 -8.92 16.07
N ALA A 118 -8.07 -8.20 15.54
CA ALA A 118 -8.01 -6.75 15.38
C ALA A 118 -7.73 -6.02 16.72
N SER A 119 -8.07 -6.63 17.87
CA SER A 119 -7.72 -6.11 19.19
C SER A 119 -6.20 -6.10 19.49
N PHE A 120 -5.41 -6.91 18.82
CA PHE A 120 -3.95 -6.94 18.94
C PHE A 120 -3.26 -5.80 18.14
N PHE A 121 -4.03 -5.11 17.30
CA PHE A 121 -3.57 -4.01 16.48
C PHE A 121 -4.22 -2.67 16.88
N PRO A 122 -4.03 -2.24 18.15
CA PRO A 122 -4.54 -0.94 18.60
C PRO A 122 -3.84 0.21 17.84
N PRO A 123 -4.34 1.46 17.95
CA PRO A 123 -3.75 2.61 17.27
C PRO A 123 -2.25 2.81 17.51
N VAL A 124 -1.70 2.36 18.64
CA VAL A 124 -0.25 2.41 18.90
C VAL A 124 0.53 1.51 17.94
N VAL A 125 0.03 0.32 17.65
CA VAL A 125 0.67 -0.60 16.69
C VAL A 125 0.46 -0.11 15.26
N THR A 126 -0.79 0.16 14.88
CA THR A 126 -1.12 0.57 13.51
C THR A 126 -0.46 1.89 13.13
N GLY A 127 -0.45 2.87 14.03
CA GLY A 127 0.21 4.16 13.81
C GLY A 127 1.73 4.03 13.68
N SER A 128 2.36 3.20 14.54
CA SER A 128 3.80 2.91 14.43
C SER A 128 4.14 2.27 13.09
N VAL A 129 3.39 1.23 12.70
CA VAL A 129 3.61 0.50 11.44
C VAL A 129 3.46 1.42 10.22
N VAL A 130 2.40 2.23 10.16
CA VAL A 130 2.19 3.18 9.04
C VAL A 130 3.32 4.22 9.00
N THR A 131 3.78 4.70 10.15
CA THR A 131 4.92 5.62 10.24
C THR A 131 6.20 4.96 9.71
N ILE A 132 6.47 3.71 10.11
CA ILE A 132 7.63 2.93 9.63
C ILE A 132 7.57 2.76 8.12
N ILE A 133 6.43 2.39 7.53
CA ILE A 133 6.27 2.24 6.07
C ILE A 133 6.73 3.50 5.35
N GLY A 134 6.23 4.67 5.76
CA GLY A 134 6.61 5.91 5.11
C GLY A 134 8.10 6.26 5.26
N ILE A 135 8.68 6.04 6.45
CA ILE A 135 10.10 6.32 6.73
C ILE A 135 11.01 5.38 5.92
N THR A 136 10.72 4.09 5.91
CA THR A 136 11.55 3.07 5.25
C THR A 136 11.53 3.15 3.73
N LEU A 137 10.51 3.77 3.16
CA LEU A 137 10.41 4.04 1.72
C LEU A 137 11.06 5.36 1.29
N MET A 138 11.43 6.24 2.24
CA MET A 138 12.04 7.53 1.92
C MET A 138 13.38 7.40 1.17
N PRO A 139 14.30 6.48 1.49
CA PRO A 139 15.51 6.25 0.70
C PRO A 139 15.21 5.93 -0.77
N VAL A 140 14.16 5.15 -1.05
CA VAL A 140 13.73 4.84 -2.43
C VAL A 140 13.30 6.12 -3.16
N ALA A 141 12.57 7.02 -2.48
CA ALA A 141 12.21 8.32 -3.04
C ALA A 141 13.44 9.18 -3.34
N MET A 142 14.41 9.23 -2.42
CA MET A 142 15.64 10.01 -2.58
C MET A 142 16.51 9.47 -3.73
N ASN A 143 16.66 8.15 -3.84
CA ASN A 143 17.37 7.52 -4.95
C ASN A 143 16.72 7.87 -6.30
N ASN A 144 15.38 7.84 -6.37
CA ASN A 144 14.66 8.24 -7.58
C ASN A 144 14.80 9.75 -7.87
N MET A 145 14.80 10.62 -6.87
CA MET A 145 15.08 12.06 -7.06
C MET A 145 16.46 12.30 -7.70
N ALA A 146 17.43 11.47 -7.36
CA ALA A 146 18.78 11.55 -7.91
C ALA A 146 18.89 10.98 -9.34
N GLY A 147 17.84 10.41 -9.90
CA GLY A 147 17.83 9.82 -11.25
C GLY A 147 17.58 8.30 -11.27
N GLY A 148 17.59 7.64 -10.11
CA GLY A 148 17.46 6.18 -9.96
C GLY A 148 18.79 5.52 -9.64
N GLU A 149 18.74 4.52 -8.76
CA GLU A 149 19.92 3.79 -8.33
C GLU A 149 20.63 3.14 -9.52
N GLY A 150 21.96 3.34 -9.62
CA GLY A 150 22.77 2.79 -10.71
C GLY A 150 22.65 3.52 -12.05
N SER A 151 21.89 4.61 -12.16
CA SER A 151 21.85 5.42 -13.37
C SER A 151 23.16 6.20 -13.59
N ALA A 152 23.54 6.39 -14.86
CA ALA A 152 24.77 7.12 -15.21
C ALA A 152 24.71 8.59 -14.80
N ASP A 153 23.51 9.18 -14.73
CA ASP A 153 23.22 10.55 -14.34
C ASP A 153 22.79 10.69 -12.88
N PHE A 154 23.12 9.68 -12.02
CA PHE A 154 22.77 9.72 -10.60
C PHE A 154 23.39 10.92 -9.89
N GLY A 155 22.55 11.69 -9.23
CA GLY A 155 22.97 12.89 -8.51
C GLY A 155 23.20 14.13 -9.37
N GLU A 156 22.97 14.06 -10.69
CA GLU A 156 23.02 15.26 -11.54
C GLU A 156 22.07 16.36 -11.05
N LEU A 157 22.54 17.61 -11.12
CA LEU A 157 21.74 18.76 -10.72
C LEU A 157 20.42 18.85 -11.51
N SER A 158 20.42 18.43 -12.76
CA SER A 158 19.25 18.38 -13.63
C SER A 158 18.14 17.50 -13.06
N ASN A 159 18.48 16.33 -12.50
CA ASN A 159 17.55 15.42 -11.84
C ASN A 159 17.01 16.01 -10.54
N LEU A 160 17.89 16.57 -9.70
CA LEU A 160 17.48 17.17 -8.43
C LEU A 160 16.56 18.37 -8.65
N VAL A 161 16.90 19.28 -9.57
CA VAL A 161 16.07 20.44 -9.91
C VAL A 161 14.68 19.95 -10.39
N LEU A 162 14.63 18.99 -11.31
CA LEU A 162 13.38 18.46 -11.83
C LEU A 162 12.52 17.86 -10.70
N ALA A 163 13.11 17.07 -9.82
CA ALA A 163 12.42 16.46 -8.68
C ALA A 163 11.88 17.50 -7.70
N PHE A 164 12.69 18.54 -7.37
CA PHE A 164 12.24 19.64 -6.50
C PHE A 164 11.16 20.50 -7.15
N VAL A 165 11.19 20.70 -8.46
CA VAL A 165 10.12 21.39 -9.21
C VAL A 165 8.83 20.61 -9.10
N VAL A 166 8.85 19.28 -9.32
CA VAL A 166 7.67 18.41 -9.16
C VAL A 166 7.12 18.48 -7.74
N LEU A 167 7.97 18.33 -6.73
CA LEU A 167 7.58 18.43 -5.33
C LEU A 167 6.95 19.80 -5.03
N SER A 168 7.55 20.88 -5.52
CA SER A 168 7.04 22.25 -5.34
C SER A 168 5.67 22.42 -6.00
N ILE A 169 5.46 21.91 -7.21
CA ILE A 169 4.16 21.92 -7.89
C ILE A 169 3.12 21.22 -7.05
N ILE A 170 3.43 20.02 -6.52
CA ILE A 170 2.51 19.27 -5.68
C ILE A 170 2.14 20.06 -4.42
N VAL A 171 3.13 20.64 -3.73
CA VAL A 171 2.92 21.45 -2.51
C VAL A 171 2.08 22.69 -2.81
N LEU A 172 2.36 23.40 -3.90
CA LEU A 172 1.59 24.58 -4.31
C LEU A 172 0.16 24.23 -4.67
N LEU A 173 -0.06 23.15 -5.44
CA LEU A 173 -1.39 22.66 -5.74
C LEU A 173 -2.13 22.26 -4.46
N TYR A 174 -1.46 21.57 -3.53
CA TYR A 174 -2.06 21.19 -2.26
C TYR A 174 -2.44 22.40 -1.40
N ARG A 175 -1.69 23.50 -1.48
CA ARG A 175 -1.93 24.74 -0.73
C ARG A 175 -3.03 25.59 -1.34
N PHE A 176 -3.03 25.76 -2.66
CA PHE A 176 -3.88 26.74 -3.34
C PHE A 176 -5.13 26.13 -3.98
N SER A 177 -5.14 24.82 -4.27
CA SER A 177 -6.30 24.15 -4.84
C SER A 177 -7.28 23.67 -3.78
N LYS A 178 -8.52 23.51 -4.20
CA LYS A 178 -9.61 22.98 -3.38
C LYS A 178 -10.28 21.80 -4.09
N GLY A 179 -11.01 21.00 -3.33
CA GLY A 179 -11.83 19.96 -3.91
C GLY A 179 -11.01 18.88 -4.64
N PHE A 180 -11.53 18.49 -5.79
CA PHE A 180 -10.95 17.41 -6.59
C PHE A 180 -9.50 17.67 -7.05
N ILE A 181 -9.18 18.90 -7.47
CA ILE A 181 -7.82 19.24 -7.92
C ILE A 181 -6.79 18.99 -6.81
N LYS A 182 -7.14 19.31 -5.57
CA LYS A 182 -6.29 18.98 -4.41
C LYS A 182 -6.05 17.47 -4.27
N SER A 183 -7.06 16.65 -4.52
CA SER A 183 -6.97 15.19 -4.40
C SER A 183 -6.09 14.55 -5.47
N ILE A 184 -5.96 15.19 -6.65
CA ILE A 184 -5.13 14.70 -7.77
C ILE A 184 -3.83 15.51 -7.94
N SER A 185 -3.42 16.29 -6.95
CA SER A 185 -2.24 17.16 -7.04
C SER A 185 -0.97 16.39 -7.37
N ILE A 186 -0.81 15.17 -6.86
CA ILE A 186 0.34 14.31 -7.15
C ILE A 186 0.34 13.91 -8.63
N LEU A 187 -0.79 13.47 -9.16
CA LEU A 187 -0.93 13.12 -10.58
C LEU A 187 -0.61 14.32 -11.49
N ILE A 188 -1.16 15.49 -11.16
CA ILE A 188 -0.86 16.73 -11.91
C ILE A 188 0.63 17.06 -11.83
N GLY A 189 1.26 16.93 -10.65
CA GLY A 189 2.69 17.15 -10.47
C GLY A 189 3.53 16.21 -11.35
N ILE A 190 3.18 14.93 -11.42
CA ILE A 190 3.84 13.95 -12.29
C ILE A 190 3.67 14.32 -13.76
N LEU A 191 2.46 14.69 -14.20
CA LEU A 191 2.19 15.05 -15.59
C LEU A 191 2.98 16.30 -16.01
N ILE A 192 2.94 17.36 -15.20
CA ILE A 192 3.69 18.61 -15.47
C ILE A 192 5.20 18.33 -15.42
N GLY A 193 5.67 17.57 -14.43
CA GLY A 193 7.07 17.17 -14.32
C GLY A 193 7.56 16.37 -15.52
N THR A 194 6.76 15.42 -16.01
CA THR A 194 7.09 14.66 -17.22
C THR A 194 7.12 15.56 -18.46
N PHE A 195 6.20 16.51 -18.56
CA PHE A 195 6.18 17.51 -19.64
C PHE A 195 7.45 18.40 -19.60
N ILE A 196 7.87 18.87 -18.44
CA ILE A 196 9.15 19.60 -18.29
C ILE A 196 10.33 18.71 -18.67
N ALA A 197 10.36 17.47 -18.21
CA ALA A 197 11.40 16.49 -18.52
C ALA A 197 11.52 16.20 -20.03
N TYR A 198 10.41 16.26 -20.76
CA TYR A 198 10.41 16.14 -22.22
C TYR A 198 11.26 17.27 -22.87
N PHE A 199 11.07 18.52 -22.48
CA PHE A 199 11.89 19.63 -22.98
C PHE A 199 13.35 19.55 -22.52
N MET A 200 13.63 18.83 -21.44
CA MET A 200 15.00 18.55 -20.99
C MET A 200 15.64 17.35 -21.75
N GLY A 201 14.94 16.74 -22.69
CA GLY A 201 15.43 15.58 -23.45
C GLY A 201 15.50 14.27 -22.65
N LYS A 202 14.83 14.21 -21.49
CA LYS A 202 14.84 13.03 -20.58
C LYS A 202 13.67 12.04 -20.84
N VAL A 203 12.82 12.29 -21.82
CA VAL A 203 11.65 11.46 -22.16
C VAL A 203 11.77 10.98 -23.61
N GLN A 204 11.58 9.67 -23.80
CA GLN A 204 11.54 9.02 -25.12
C GLN A 204 10.17 8.37 -25.32
N PHE A 205 9.52 8.61 -26.47
CA PHE A 205 8.17 8.14 -26.77
C PHE A 205 8.14 6.85 -27.61
N ASP A 206 9.29 6.32 -28.05
CA ASP A 206 9.37 5.17 -28.93
C ASP A 206 8.61 3.96 -28.37
N ASN A 207 8.74 3.71 -27.09
CA ASN A 207 8.07 2.60 -26.40
C ASN A 207 6.54 2.72 -26.35
N VAL A 208 6.00 3.95 -26.46
CA VAL A 208 4.54 4.17 -26.45
C VAL A 208 3.93 3.87 -27.80
N SER A 209 4.66 4.17 -28.88
CA SER A 209 4.20 3.86 -30.25
C SER A 209 4.11 2.35 -30.48
N ASP A 210 5.08 1.60 -29.94
CA ASP A 210 5.23 0.15 -30.14
C ASP A 210 4.30 -0.68 -29.24
N ALA A 211 3.75 -0.07 -28.19
CA ALA A 211 2.84 -0.75 -27.27
C ALA A 211 1.55 -1.21 -28.00
N ALA A 212 1.13 -2.45 -27.74
CA ALA A 212 -0.10 -3.01 -28.28
C ALA A 212 -1.33 -2.17 -27.89
N ALA A 213 -2.33 -2.12 -28.78
CA ALA A 213 -3.56 -1.38 -28.50
C ALA A 213 -4.39 -2.06 -27.39
N VAL A 214 -4.44 -3.40 -27.41
CA VAL A 214 -5.15 -4.22 -26.40
C VAL A 214 -4.27 -5.40 -26.05
N GLN A 215 -4.25 -5.76 -24.78
CA GLN A 215 -3.48 -6.89 -24.27
C GLN A 215 -4.39 -7.91 -23.58
N MET A 216 -4.15 -9.19 -23.85
CA MET A 216 -4.77 -10.27 -23.10
C MET A 216 -4.03 -10.48 -21.79
N ILE A 217 -4.79 -10.61 -20.72
CA ILE A 217 -4.28 -10.94 -19.39
C ILE A 217 -3.93 -12.42 -19.38
N GLN A 218 -2.68 -12.73 -19.04
CA GLN A 218 -2.17 -14.10 -18.96
C GLN A 218 -1.79 -14.45 -17.53
N PRO A 219 -2.26 -15.58 -16.99
CA PRO A 219 -1.74 -16.08 -15.74
C PRO A 219 -0.28 -16.51 -15.90
N PHE A 220 0.52 -16.30 -14.87
CA PHE A 220 1.93 -16.73 -14.81
C PHE A 220 2.83 -16.18 -15.94
N TYR A 221 2.59 -14.95 -16.38
CA TYR A 221 3.35 -14.28 -17.44
C TYR A 221 4.86 -14.26 -17.18
N PHE A 222 5.29 -14.04 -15.92
CA PHE A 222 6.69 -14.06 -15.50
C PHE A 222 7.20 -15.46 -15.16
N GLY A 223 6.50 -16.50 -15.51
CA GLY A 223 6.84 -17.90 -15.26
C GLY A 223 6.07 -18.51 -14.09
N MET A 224 6.25 -19.83 -13.93
CA MET A 224 5.57 -20.58 -12.87
C MET A 224 6.08 -20.14 -11.48
N PRO A 225 5.18 -19.99 -10.50
CA PRO A 225 5.56 -19.57 -9.15
C PRO A 225 6.39 -20.66 -8.45
N SER A 226 7.41 -20.25 -7.71
CA SER A 226 8.20 -21.11 -6.82
C SER A 226 7.90 -20.76 -5.36
N PHE A 227 7.89 -21.78 -4.50
CA PHE A 227 7.47 -21.64 -3.10
C PHE A 227 8.66 -21.90 -2.17
N HIS A 228 9.10 -20.84 -1.47
CA HIS A 228 10.18 -20.89 -0.50
C HIS A 228 9.68 -20.39 0.87
N ALA A 229 10.07 -21.04 1.95
CA ALA A 229 9.54 -20.76 3.28
C ALA A 229 9.81 -19.32 3.73
N ALA A 230 11.04 -18.81 3.56
CA ALA A 230 11.40 -17.46 3.98
C ALA A 230 10.62 -16.37 3.21
N PRO A 231 10.54 -16.36 1.86
CA PRO A 231 9.65 -15.48 1.10
C PRO A 231 8.17 -15.55 1.52
N ILE A 232 7.65 -16.77 1.76
CA ILE A 232 6.25 -16.96 2.17
C ILE A 232 6.00 -16.33 3.54
N ILE A 233 6.88 -16.56 4.52
CA ILE A 233 6.74 -15.98 5.87
C ILE A 233 6.81 -14.45 5.78
N THR A 234 7.79 -13.91 5.07
CA THR A 234 7.96 -12.46 4.89
C THR A 234 6.71 -11.83 4.26
N MET A 235 6.22 -12.39 3.15
CA MET A 235 5.05 -11.85 2.47
C MET A 235 3.77 -12.04 3.29
N SER A 236 3.69 -13.10 4.11
CA SER A 236 2.58 -13.31 5.04
C SER A 236 2.52 -12.23 6.13
N ILE A 237 3.67 -11.82 6.67
CA ILE A 237 3.75 -10.71 7.62
C ILE A 237 3.33 -9.40 6.95
N VAL A 238 3.83 -9.14 5.73
CA VAL A 238 3.42 -7.97 4.93
C VAL A 238 1.91 -7.96 4.71
N ALA A 239 1.31 -9.10 4.36
CA ALA A 239 -0.12 -9.20 4.16
C ALA A 239 -0.91 -8.90 5.44
N ILE A 240 -0.47 -9.39 6.61
CA ILE A 240 -1.08 -9.06 7.90
C ILE A 240 -0.99 -7.56 8.18
N VAL A 241 0.16 -6.94 7.93
CA VAL A 241 0.35 -5.49 8.09
C VAL A 241 -0.60 -4.71 7.17
N SER A 242 -0.76 -5.14 5.92
CA SER A 242 -1.70 -4.52 4.97
C SER A 242 -3.15 -4.64 5.43
N LEU A 243 -3.56 -5.76 6.05
CA LEU A 243 -4.89 -5.90 6.65
C LEU A 243 -5.12 -4.90 7.80
N VAL A 244 -4.07 -4.64 8.59
CA VAL A 244 -4.15 -3.66 9.67
C VAL A 244 -4.34 -2.25 9.11
N GLU A 245 -3.61 -1.88 8.05
CA GLU A 245 -3.76 -0.62 7.33
C GLU A 245 -5.19 -0.48 6.78
N SER A 246 -5.68 -1.50 6.06
CA SER A 246 -7.04 -1.52 5.51
C SER A 246 -8.12 -1.41 6.58
N THR A 247 -7.91 -1.99 7.77
CA THR A 247 -8.84 -1.88 8.89
C THR A 247 -9.07 -0.43 9.29
N GLY A 248 -8.02 0.39 9.34
CA GLY A 248 -8.13 1.82 9.60
C GLY A 248 -9.00 2.54 8.56
N VAL A 249 -8.82 2.20 7.29
CA VAL A 249 -9.62 2.74 6.17
C VAL A 249 -11.08 2.30 6.27
N TYR A 250 -11.34 1.04 6.61
CA TYR A 250 -12.71 0.52 6.77
C TYR A 250 -13.45 1.23 7.89
N PHE A 251 -12.83 1.44 9.04
CA PHE A 251 -13.44 2.19 10.12
C PHE A 251 -13.72 3.65 9.72
N ALA A 252 -12.78 4.31 9.05
CA ALA A 252 -12.99 5.69 8.56
C ALA A 252 -14.17 5.77 7.58
N LEU A 253 -14.31 4.80 6.67
CA LEU A 253 -15.46 4.73 5.76
C LEU A 253 -16.76 4.34 6.48
N GLY A 254 -16.68 3.47 7.48
CA GLY A 254 -17.81 3.13 8.35
C GLY A 254 -18.37 4.38 9.02
N ASP A 255 -17.52 5.19 9.64
CA ASP A 255 -17.91 6.47 10.26
C ASP A 255 -18.51 7.44 9.24
N LEU A 256 -17.87 7.61 8.07
CA LEU A 256 -18.36 8.47 7.01
C LEU A 256 -19.72 8.02 6.46
N THR A 257 -19.97 6.72 6.39
CA THR A 257 -21.22 6.15 5.87
C THR A 257 -22.27 5.92 6.95
N ASN A 258 -21.97 6.26 8.22
CA ASN A 258 -22.80 5.98 9.39
C ASN A 258 -23.14 4.46 9.54
N ARG A 259 -22.21 3.59 9.15
CA ARG A 259 -22.36 2.15 9.26
C ARG A 259 -21.40 1.62 10.32
N ARG A 260 -21.97 1.05 11.40
CA ARG A 260 -21.19 0.34 12.40
C ARG A 260 -20.73 -1.00 11.83
N LEU A 261 -19.43 -1.19 11.76
CA LEU A 261 -18.83 -2.42 11.26
C LEU A 261 -18.82 -3.49 12.36
N THR A 262 -19.21 -4.69 11.99
CA THR A 262 -19.14 -5.88 12.84
C THR A 262 -17.89 -6.71 12.51
N GLU A 263 -17.49 -7.62 13.39
CA GLU A 263 -16.43 -8.59 13.13
C GLU A 263 -16.68 -9.40 11.85
N LYS A 264 -17.96 -9.73 11.56
CA LYS A 264 -18.35 -10.42 10.33
C LYS A 264 -18.13 -9.57 9.08
N ASP A 265 -18.38 -8.27 9.15
CA ASP A 265 -18.11 -7.35 8.03
C ASP A 265 -16.61 -7.28 7.75
N LEU A 266 -15.80 -7.10 8.80
CA LEU A 266 -14.34 -7.08 8.68
C LEU A 266 -13.81 -8.40 8.11
N SER A 267 -14.25 -9.53 8.63
CA SER A 267 -13.87 -10.86 8.14
C SER A 267 -14.18 -11.06 6.65
N LYS A 268 -15.32 -10.56 6.15
CA LYS A 268 -15.65 -10.56 4.72
C LYS A 268 -14.75 -9.64 3.90
N GLY A 269 -14.40 -8.48 4.44
CA GLY A 269 -13.46 -7.55 3.83
C GLY A 269 -12.07 -8.19 3.68
N TYR A 270 -11.55 -8.79 4.74
CA TYR A 270 -10.24 -9.46 4.73
C TYR A 270 -10.18 -10.64 3.77
N ARG A 271 -11.27 -11.44 3.67
CA ARG A 271 -11.35 -12.53 2.68
C ARG A 271 -11.32 -12.00 1.24
N ALA A 272 -11.95 -10.87 0.99
CA ALA A 272 -11.91 -10.24 -0.33
C ALA A 272 -10.49 -9.71 -0.66
N GLU A 273 -9.78 -9.14 0.33
CA GLU A 273 -8.36 -8.77 0.15
C GLU A 273 -7.49 -10.01 -0.09
N GLY A 274 -7.63 -11.06 0.71
CA GLY A 274 -6.90 -12.31 0.51
C GLY A 274 -7.15 -12.93 -0.86
N LEU A 275 -8.39 -12.92 -1.34
CA LEU A 275 -8.72 -13.36 -2.69
C LEU A 275 -8.11 -12.46 -3.76
N ALA A 276 -8.12 -11.15 -3.56
CA ALA A 276 -7.49 -10.21 -4.47
C ALA A 276 -5.97 -10.42 -4.54
N VAL A 277 -5.29 -10.65 -3.39
CA VAL A 277 -3.86 -10.95 -3.32
C VAL A 277 -3.55 -12.28 -4.00
N LEU A 278 -4.35 -13.33 -3.76
CA LEU A 278 -4.20 -14.62 -4.43
C LEU A 278 -4.30 -14.50 -5.95
N LEU A 279 -5.35 -13.82 -6.44
CA LEU A 279 -5.52 -13.56 -7.87
C LEU A 279 -4.40 -12.67 -8.40
N GLY A 280 -3.98 -11.65 -7.65
CA GLY A 280 -2.83 -10.82 -7.98
C GLY A 280 -1.57 -11.66 -8.23
N GLY A 281 -1.26 -12.60 -7.33
CA GLY A 281 -0.12 -13.51 -7.50
C GLY A 281 -0.22 -14.40 -8.75
N ILE A 282 -1.42 -14.91 -9.07
CA ILE A 282 -1.67 -15.74 -10.26
C ILE A 282 -1.49 -14.92 -11.54
N PHE A 283 -1.98 -13.69 -11.57
CA PHE A 283 -1.91 -12.80 -12.73
C PHE A 283 -0.69 -11.87 -12.72
N ASN A 284 0.29 -12.14 -11.85
CA ASN A 284 1.55 -11.38 -11.76
C ASN A 284 1.38 -9.89 -11.45
N ALA A 285 0.42 -9.58 -10.59
CA ALA A 285 0.24 -8.29 -9.95
C ALA A 285 0.68 -8.35 -8.47
N PHE A 286 0.57 -7.24 -7.75
CA PHE A 286 1.06 -7.10 -6.38
C PHE A 286 -0.04 -7.24 -5.31
N PRO A 287 0.32 -7.36 -4.02
CA PRO A 287 -0.65 -7.33 -2.94
C PRO A 287 -1.39 -5.99 -2.85
N TYR A 288 -2.63 -6.02 -2.34
CA TYR A 288 -3.52 -4.87 -2.31
C TYR A 288 -3.82 -4.41 -0.88
N THR A 289 -4.10 -3.10 -0.75
CA THR A 289 -4.60 -2.48 0.47
C THR A 289 -5.67 -1.43 0.13
N ALA A 290 -6.47 -1.07 1.12
CA ALA A 290 -7.47 -0.01 0.97
C ALA A 290 -6.82 1.37 0.91
N PHE A 291 -7.06 2.14 -0.15
CA PHE A 291 -6.43 3.45 -0.38
C PHE A 291 -7.12 4.56 0.42
N SER A 292 -6.38 5.15 1.35
CA SER A 292 -6.84 6.26 2.19
C SER A 292 -7.13 7.54 1.39
N GLN A 293 -6.47 7.76 0.26
CA GLN A 293 -6.70 8.89 -0.64
C GLN A 293 -8.15 8.93 -1.14
N ASN A 294 -8.72 7.76 -1.42
CA ASN A 294 -10.10 7.64 -1.90
C ASN A 294 -11.13 7.90 -0.79
N VAL A 295 -10.77 7.66 0.49
CA VAL A 295 -11.59 8.06 1.65
C VAL A 295 -11.74 9.58 1.68
N GLY A 296 -10.66 10.32 1.42
CA GLY A 296 -10.69 11.78 1.31
C GLY A 296 -11.67 12.28 0.26
N LEU A 297 -11.79 11.61 -0.90
CA LEU A 297 -12.78 11.94 -1.92
C LEU A 297 -14.22 11.66 -1.47
N VAL A 298 -14.47 10.53 -0.80
CA VAL A 298 -15.80 10.23 -0.22
C VAL A 298 -16.20 11.32 0.77
N GLN A 299 -15.27 11.72 1.65
CA GLN A 299 -15.51 12.80 2.61
C GLN A 299 -15.81 14.15 1.92
N LEU A 300 -15.03 14.47 0.89
CA LEU A 300 -15.09 15.75 0.18
C LEU A 300 -16.35 15.87 -0.68
N THR A 301 -16.74 14.80 -1.37
CA THR A 301 -17.92 14.79 -2.25
C THR A 301 -19.21 14.52 -1.51
N GLY A 302 -19.13 13.96 -0.29
CA GLY A 302 -20.28 13.49 0.48
C GLY A 302 -21.00 12.30 -0.15
N ILE A 303 -20.48 11.74 -1.24
CA ILE A 303 -21.13 10.67 -2.00
C ILE A 303 -20.64 9.32 -1.49
N LYS A 304 -21.57 8.59 -0.86
CA LYS A 304 -21.34 7.31 -0.15
C LYS A 304 -21.88 6.11 -0.93
N LYS A 305 -22.16 6.27 -2.23
CA LYS A 305 -22.80 5.24 -3.05
C LYS A 305 -21.77 4.27 -3.62
N ASN A 306 -21.93 2.98 -3.32
CA ASN A 306 -21.10 1.91 -3.87
C ASN A 306 -21.06 1.89 -5.41
N ALA A 307 -22.13 2.31 -6.08
CA ALA A 307 -22.19 2.39 -7.54
C ALA A 307 -21.08 3.25 -8.16
N VAL A 308 -20.59 4.29 -7.46
CA VAL A 308 -19.46 5.10 -7.91
C VAL A 308 -18.18 4.26 -7.94
N ILE A 309 -17.97 3.47 -6.90
CA ILE A 309 -16.78 2.61 -6.78
C ILE A 309 -16.85 1.41 -7.72
N VAL A 310 -18.05 0.89 -8.00
CA VAL A 310 -18.23 -0.12 -9.05
C VAL A 310 -17.77 0.44 -10.40
N VAL A 311 -18.18 1.65 -10.75
CA VAL A 311 -17.73 2.33 -11.98
C VAL A 311 -16.21 2.56 -11.95
N THR A 312 -15.65 2.95 -10.80
CA THR A 312 -14.19 3.07 -10.62
C THR A 312 -13.47 1.77 -10.94
N GLY A 313 -13.93 0.64 -10.37
CA GLY A 313 -13.35 -0.68 -10.61
C GLY A 313 -13.41 -1.10 -12.09
N ILE A 314 -14.55 -0.85 -12.75
CA ILE A 314 -14.71 -1.15 -14.18
C ILE A 314 -13.75 -0.30 -15.04
N ILE A 315 -13.59 0.99 -14.71
CA ILE A 315 -12.67 1.87 -15.46
C ILE A 315 -11.21 1.42 -15.25
N LEU A 316 -10.82 1.04 -14.03
CA LEU A 316 -9.47 0.50 -13.75
C LEU A 316 -9.21 -0.78 -14.56
N MET A 317 -10.17 -1.70 -14.59
CA MET A 317 -10.06 -2.90 -15.43
C MET A 317 -9.91 -2.54 -16.91
N ALA A 318 -10.72 -1.59 -17.39
CA ALA A 318 -10.59 -1.11 -18.77
C ALA A 318 -9.20 -0.51 -19.02
N PHE A 319 -8.68 0.33 -18.12
CA PHE A 319 -7.33 0.92 -18.28
C PHE A 319 -6.24 -0.13 -18.32
N GLY A 320 -6.33 -1.18 -17.51
CA GLY A 320 -5.36 -2.28 -17.54
C GLY A 320 -5.39 -3.14 -18.81
N LEU A 321 -6.48 -3.12 -19.58
CA LEU A 321 -6.58 -3.81 -20.88
C LEU A 321 -5.95 -3.01 -22.03
N PHE A 322 -5.60 -1.73 -21.81
CA PHE A 322 -4.99 -0.87 -22.83
C PHE A 322 -3.51 -0.57 -22.47
N PRO A 323 -2.54 -1.40 -22.90
CA PRO A 323 -1.12 -1.22 -22.57
C PRO A 323 -0.56 0.15 -22.93
N LYS A 324 -1.12 0.84 -23.91
CA LYS A 324 -0.72 2.21 -24.23
C LYS A 324 -0.83 3.15 -23.03
N ILE A 325 -1.86 2.98 -22.18
CA ILE A 325 -2.03 3.79 -20.95
C ILE A 325 -0.89 3.49 -19.97
N ALA A 326 -0.52 2.23 -19.81
CA ALA A 326 0.61 1.83 -18.98
C ALA A 326 1.96 2.29 -19.57
N ALA A 327 2.13 2.19 -20.90
CA ALA A 327 3.34 2.65 -21.57
C ALA A 327 3.59 4.16 -21.36
N PHE A 328 2.55 4.98 -21.29
CA PHE A 328 2.70 6.38 -20.88
C PHE A 328 3.25 6.55 -19.48
N THR A 329 3.10 5.57 -18.59
CA THR A 329 3.67 5.65 -17.24
C THR A 329 5.13 5.23 -17.19
N THR A 330 5.57 4.36 -18.11
CA THR A 330 6.97 3.90 -18.17
C THR A 330 7.94 4.96 -18.68
N ILE A 331 7.45 5.97 -19.42
CA ILE A 331 8.26 7.10 -19.87
C ILE A 331 8.52 8.16 -18.80
N ILE A 332 7.87 8.05 -17.64
CA ILE A 332 8.06 8.99 -16.54
C ILE A 332 9.47 8.85 -15.99
N PRO A 333 10.32 9.92 -16.04
CA PRO A 333 11.67 9.85 -15.51
C PRO A 333 11.70 9.58 -14.01
N SER A 334 12.73 8.87 -13.55
CA SER A 334 12.89 8.54 -12.13
C SER A 334 12.88 9.79 -11.25
N ALA A 335 13.51 10.89 -11.68
CA ALA A 335 13.52 12.15 -10.93
C ALA A 335 12.12 12.74 -10.72
N VAL A 336 11.23 12.64 -11.71
CA VAL A 336 9.82 13.07 -11.59
C VAL A 336 9.08 12.20 -10.58
N LEU A 337 9.26 10.87 -10.68
CA LEU A 337 8.69 9.92 -9.71
C LEU A 337 9.21 10.20 -8.30
N GLY A 338 10.53 10.44 -8.14
CA GLY A 338 11.17 10.72 -6.86
C GLY A 338 10.56 11.94 -6.16
N GLY A 339 10.39 13.06 -6.89
CA GLY A 339 9.72 14.25 -6.35
C GLY A 339 8.28 14.00 -5.89
N ALA A 340 7.52 13.21 -6.65
CA ALA A 340 6.17 12.79 -6.27
C ALA A 340 6.17 11.83 -5.07
N MET A 341 7.11 10.87 -5.02
CA MET A 341 7.24 9.87 -3.95
C MET A 341 7.56 10.51 -2.61
N VAL A 342 8.39 11.57 -2.56
CA VAL A 342 8.64 12.33 -1.31
C VAL A 342 7.34 12.86 -0.73
N ALA A 343 6.48 13.46 -1.56
CA ALA A 343 5.17 13.92 -1.11
C ALA A 343 4.28 12.76 -0.65
N MET A 344 4.27 11.65 -1.39
CA MET A 344 3.42 10.48 -1.08
C MET A 344 3.85 9.80 0.22
N PHE A 345 5.13 9.44 0.36
CA PHE A 345 5.63 8.77 1.56
C PHE A 345 5.63 9.70 2.76
N GLY A 346 5.91 11.00 2.56
CA GLY A 346 5.72 12.02 3.60
C GLY A 346 4.28 12.09 4.11
N MET A 347 3.28 11.95 3.23
CA MET A 347 1.88 11.87 3.66
C MET A 347 1.57 10.57 4.42
N VAL A 348 2.19 9.44 4.06
CA VAL A 348 2.05 8.18 4.80
C VAL A 348 2.60 8.34 6.21
N ILE A 349 3.80 8.94 6.38
CA ILE A 349 4.39 9.26 7.69
C ILE A 349 3.42 10.13 8.50
N ALA A 350 2.94 11.22 7.90
CA ALA A 350 2.02 12.15 8.57
C ALA A 350 0.71 11.47 8.98
N TYR A 351 0.21 10.53 8.19
CA TYR A 351 -0.99 9.75 8.52
C TYR A 351 -0.73 8.80 9.70
N GLY A 352 0.43 8.13 9.74
CA GLY A 352 0.86 7.32 10.88
C GLY A 352 0.94 8.14 12.16
N ILE A 353 1.58 9.33 12.11
CA ILE A 353 1.66 10.26 13.23
C ILE A 353 0.25 10.71 13.68
N LYS A 354 -0.64 10.99 12.75
CA LYS A 354 -2.04 11.32 13.05
C LYS A 354 -2.77 10.17 13.76
N MET A 355 -2.48 8.92 13.44
CA MET A 355 -3.02 7.77 14.18
C MET A 355 -2.44 7.72 15.60
N LEU A 356 -1.13 7.94 15.73
CA LEU A 356 -0.45 7.99 17.02
C LEU A 356 -0.95 9.13 17.93
N SER A 357 -1.40 10.26 17.36
CA SER A 357 -1.96 11.36 18.17
C SER A 357 -3.24 11.01 18.94
N ARG A 358 -3.85 9.86 18.65
CA ARG A 358 -5.04 9.36 19.35
C ARG A 358 -4.73 8.50 20.58
N ILE A 359 -3.46 8.16 20.79
CA ILE A 359 -3.04 7.33 21.93
C ILE A 359 -2.60 8.19 23.11
N ASP A 360 -2.70 7.61 24.29
CA ASP A 360 -2.24 8.22 25.52
C ASP A 360 -0.72 7.98 25.68
N PHE A 361 0.08 9.00 25.39
CA PHE A 361 1.54 8.97 25.56
C PHE A 361 2.00 9.18 27.01
N ALA A 362 1.10 9.50 27.97
CA ALA A 362 1.45 9.50 29.37
C ALA A 362 1.75 8.08 29.89
N LYS A 363 1.25 7.06 29.18
CA LYS A 363 1.59 5.66 29.41
C LYS A 363 2.95 5.35 28.81
N GLN A 364 3.93 5.07 29.69
CA GLN A 364 5.31 4.77 29.30
C GLN A 364 5.39 3.56 28.35
N GLU A 365 4.49 2.59 28.49
CA GLU A 365 4.38 1.40 27.65
C GLU A 365 4.12 1.79 26.19
N ASN A 366 3.19 2.71 25.95
CA ASN A 366 2.88 3.18 24.59
C ASN A 366 4.06 3.94 23.97
N LEU A 367 4.73 4.77 24.78
CA LEU A 367 5.92 5.49 24.35
C LEU A 367 7.03 4.53 23.93
N LEU A 368 7.28 3.47 24.73
CA LEU A 368 8.31 2.47 24.45
C LEU A 368 7.98 1.64 23.21
N ILE A 369 6.71 1.26 23.01
CA ILE A 369 6.27 0.54 21.80
C ILE A 369 6.60 1.37 20.56
N VAL A 370 6.23 2.66 20.54
CA VAL A 370 6.51 3.54 19.38
C VAL A 370 8.01 3.72 19.20
N ALA A 371 8.74 4.04 20.27
CA ALA A 371 10.18 4.31 20.20
C ALA A 371 10.97 3.11 19.67
N CYS A 372 10.74 1.92 20.23
CA CYS A 372 11.47 0.72 19.82
C CYS A 372 11.08 0.25 18.43
N SER A 373 9.79 0.27 18.07
CA SER A 373 9.34 -0.21 16.76
C SER A 373 9.79 0.71 15.62
N VAL A 374 9.63 2.02 15.78
CA VAL A 374 10.08 3.01 14.78
C VAL A 374 11.60 3.04 14.73
N GLY A 375 12.27 3.01 15.89
CA GLY A 375 13.73 3.00 15.97
C GLY A 375 14.36 1.78 15.30
N LEU A 376 13.84 0.56 15.56
CA LEU A 376 14.33 -0.65 14.90
C LEU A 376 13.99 -0.66 13.39
N GLY A 377 12.79 -0.26 13.01
CA GLY A 377 12.40 -0.18 11.59
C GLY A 377 13.32 0.76 10.80
N LEU A 378 13.59 1.95 11.33
CA LEU A 378 14.53 2.89 10.73
C LEU A 378 15.97 2.38 10.79
N GLY A 379 16.41 1.88 11.95
CA GLY A 379 17.78 1.38 12.16
C GLY A 379 18.15 0.30 11.17
N VAL A 380 17.27 -0.68 10.97
CA VAL A 380 17.46 -1.76 9.97
C VAL A 380 17.52 -1.21 8.54
N THR A 381 16.71 -0.21 8.22
CA THR A 381 16.71 0.41 6.88
C THR A 381 18.02 1.14 6.59
N VAL A 382 18.61 1.78 7.62
CA VAL A 382 19.88 2.53 7.49
C VAL A 382 21.09 1.62 7.55
N VAL A 383 21.03 0.53 8.34
CA VAL A 383 22.13 -0.42 8.54
C VAL A 383 21.61 -1.85 8.27
N PRO A 384 21.29 -2.20 7.00
CA PRO A 384 20.73 -3.52 6.66
C PRO A 384 21.65 -4.67 6.98
N ASP A 385 22.96 -4.42 6.98
CA ASP A 385 24.00 -5.42 7.17
C ASP A 385 24.18 -5.90 8.63
N ILE A 386 23.50 -5.28 9.59
CA ILE A 386 23.60 -5.65 11.01
C ILE A 386 23.24 -7.12 11.27
N PHE A 387 22.40 -7.69 10.42
CA PHE A 387 21.91 -9.07 10.55
C PHE A 387 22.48 -10.06 9.52
N LYS A 388 23.52 -9.67 8.77
CA LYS A 388 24.12 -10.53 7.71
C LYS A 388 24.60 -11.91 8.18
N GLN A 389 24.95 -12.07 9.46
CA GLN A 389 25.41 -13.34 10.01
C GLN A 389 24.27 -14.30 10.41
N LEU A 390 23.03 -13.86 10.34
CA LEU A 390 21.89 -14.74 10.61
C LEU A 390 21.66 -15.70 9.44
N PRO A 391 21.04 -16.87 9.70
CA PRO A 391 20.59 -17.76 8.62
C PRO A 391 19.70 -16.99 7.62
N SER A 392 19.81 -17.30 6.31
CA SER A 392 19.14 -16.57 5.22
C SER A 392 17.64 -16.40 5.45
N ALA A 393 16.97 -17.40 6.00
CA ALA A 393 15.55 -17.32 6.34
C ALA A 393 15.23 -16.23 7.38
N LEU A 394 16.12 -15.95 8.32
CA LEU A 394 15.97 -14.88 9.32
C LEU A 394 16.47 -13.54 8.78
N THR A 395 17.50 -13.55 7.94
CA THR A 395 18.05 -12.34 7.32
C THR A 395 16.95 -11.61 6.53
N LEU A 396 16.18 -12.31 5.71
CA LEU A 396 15.08 -11.70 4.93
C LEU A 396 14.02 -11.00 5.81
N LEU A 397 13.77 -11.55 7.02
CA LEU A 397 12.83 -10.95 7.98
C LEU A 397 13.43 -9.77 8.73
N THR A 398 14.71 -9.83 9.05
CA THR A 398 15.37 -8.85 9.91
C THR A 398 16.01 -7.70 9.15
N THR A 399 16.36 -7.86 7.88
CA THR A 399 16.89 -6.78 7.03
C THR A 399 15.83 -5.86 6.44
N ASN A 400 14.55 -6.25 6.56
CA ASN A 400 13.44 -5.41 6.12
C ASN A 400 12.90 -4.57 7.28
N GLY A 401 13.07 -3.24 7.23
CA GLY A 401 12.67 -2.33 8.31
C GLY A 401 11.17 -2.34 8.59
N ILE A 402 10.31 -2.54 7.56
CA ILE A 402 8.85 -2.64 7.75
C ILE A 402 8.52 -3.90 8.56
N VAL A 403 9.10 -5.04 8.19
CA VAL A 403 8.86 -6.31 8.85
C VAL A 403 9.40 -6.28 10.28
N ALA A 404 10.66 -5.88 10.46
CA ALA A 404 11.30 -5.82 11.78
C ALA A 404 10.56 -4.88 12.74
N GLY A 405 10.23 -3.67 12.29
CA GLY A 405 9.51 -2.69 13.11
C GLY A 405 8.08 -3.13 13.42
N SER A 406 7.38 -3.76 12.46
CA SER A 406 6.02 -4.26 12.66
C SER A 406 5.97 -5.40 13.68
N ILE A 407 6.88 -6.36 13.56
CA ILE A 407 7.02 -7.47 14.53
C ILE A 407 7.29 -6.90 15.93
N THR A 408 8.21 -5.94 16.03
CA THR A 408 8.54 -5.27 17.30
C THR A 408 7.32 -4.59 17.91
N ALA A 409 6.55 -3.83 17.11
CA ALA A 409 5.35 -3.16 17.59
C ALA A 409 4.30 -4.14 18.14
N VAL A 410 4.09 -5.26 17.43
CA VAL A 410 3.12 -6.29 17.85
C VAL A 410 3.60 -7.00 19.11
N ILE A 411 4.86 -7.45 19.16
CA ILE A 411 5.41 -8.16 20.32
C ILE A 411 5.34 -7.28 21.57
N LEU A 412 5.81 -6.04 21.50
CA LEU A 412 5.79 -5.12 22.62
C LEU A 412 4.37 -4.78 23.08
N ASN A 413 3.43 -4.64 22.14
CA ASN A 413 2.04 -4.43 22.48
C ASN A 413 1.42 -5.65 23.21
N ILE A 414 1.76 -6.86 22.79
CA ILE A 414 1.33 -8.09 23.47
C ILE A 414 1.88 -8.10 24.89
N VAL A 415 3.18 -7.86 25.05
CA VAL A 415 3.85 -7.88 26.36
C VAL A 415 3.27 -6.83 27.31
N TYR A 416 3.14 -5.58 26.85
CA TYR A 416 2.78 -4.49 27.76
C TYR A 416 1.28 -4.25 27.89
N ASN A 417 0.50 -4.44 26.84
CA ASN A 417 -0.91 -4.06 26.86
C ASN A 417 -1.85 -5.27 26.98
N VAL A 418 -1.51 -6.42 26.36
CA VAL A 418 -2.40 -7.58 26.37
C VAL A 418 -2.23 -8.38 27.65
N PHE A 419 -1.01 -8.78 28.00
CA PHE A 419 -0.75 -9.54 29.22
C PHE A 419 -1.05 -8.75 30.49
N SER A 420 -0.68 -7.47 30.55
CA SER A 420 -0.98 -6.60 31.71
C SER A 420 -2.49 -6.39 31.92
N ARG A 421 -3.33 -6.45 30.88
CA ARG A 421 -4.79 -6.42 31.02
C ARG A 421 -5.33 -7.74 31.60
N ALA A 422 -4.80 -8.87 31.17
CA ALA A 422 -5.19 -10.19 31.67
C ALA A 422 -4.91 -10.29 33.19
N GLU A 423 -3.70 -9.92 33.63
CA GLU A 423 -3.33 -9.90 35.05
C GLU A 423 -4.22 -8.99 35.92
N LYS A 424 -4.57 -7.78 35.40
CA LYS A 424 -5.48 -6.88 36.11
C LYS A 424 -6.91 -7.43 36.21
N THR A 425 -7.36 -8.15 35.21
CA THR A 425 -8.68 -8.75 35.21
C THR A 425 -8.73 -9.91 36.21
N GLU A 426 -7.72 -10.77 36.26
CA GLU A 426 -7.60 -11.85 37.24
C GLU A 426 -7.54 -11.31 38.69
N ARG A 427 -6.66 -10.33 38.96
CA ARG A 427 -6.57 -9.70 40.29
C ARG A 427 -7.88 -9.06 40.75
N ASN A 428 -8.65 -8.45 39.82
CA ASN A 428 -9.95 -7.89 40.14
C ASN A 428 -11.01 -8.97 40.40
N ALA A 429 -10.96 -10.10 39.67
CA ALA A 429 -11.83 -11.23 39.92
C ALA A 429 -11.57 -11.86 41.29
N ASP A 430 -10.30 -12.11 41.65
CA ASP A 430 -9.89 -12.64 42.93
C ASP A 430 -10.28 -11.70 44.08
N ALA A 431 -10.14 -10.36 43.90
CA ALA A 431 -10.54 -9.37 44.91
C ALA A 431 -12.06 -9.30 45.11
N ILE A 432 -12.84 -9.60 44.07
CA ILE A 432 -14.32 -9.68 44.15
C ILE A 432 -14.74 -10.97 44.87
N GLU A 433 -14.11 -12.12 44.54
CA GLU A 433 -14.39 -13.39 45.26
C GLU A 433 -14.04 -13.32 46.72
N GLN A 434 -12.91 -12.70 47.11
CA GLN A 434 -12.55 -12.50 48.52
C GLN A 434 -13.52 -11.60 49.25
N LYS A 435 -14.14 -10.58 48.61
CA LYS A 435 -15.14 -9.70 49.22
C LYS A 435 -16.52 -10.33 49.33
N THR A 436 -16.83 -11.34 48.54
CA THR A 436 -18.12 -12.09 48.58
C THR A 436 -18.04 -13.30 49.52
N ALA A 437 -16.84 -13.70 49.96
CA ALA A 437 -16.61 -14.80 50.90
C ALA A 437 -16.56 -14.37 52.38
N VAL A 438 -16.67 -13.06 52.67
CA VAL A 438 -16.82 -12.46 54.00
C VAL A 438 -18.23 -11.94 54.20
#